data_9b717cb272de4f0fcddc94f4428c776a
#
_entry.id   9b717cb272de4f0fcddc94f4428c776a
#
_cell.length_a   1.000
_cell.length_b   1.000
_cell.length_c   1.000
_cell.angle_alpha   90.00
_cell.angle_beta   90.00
_cell.angle_gamma   90.00
#
_symmetry.space_group_name_H-M   'P 1'
#
loop_
_entity.id
_entity.type
_entity.pdbx_description
1 polymer ?
#
loop_
_entity_poly.entity_id
_entity_poly.type
_entity_poly.pdbx_seq_one_letter_code
_entity_poly.pdbx_strand_id
1 'polypeptide(L)'
;MSKQFNSKWGFILACVGSAVGMANVWGFPYRMAANGGGAFLIAYLCFVVLFSFVGLSAEYAVGRKARTGTLGTYTMAWKSRNMEKAGKAIGWLPLAGSLCIAFGYAVIIAMVLRGFTSSLTGSLFNSYPTEEVIEAGKTVIKTGSEKWFGEVAFKPYSLVLFHAAIVIGTLLTLVLGAKSIEKTNKIMMPLFFVLFVILAVRVAFLPGAAEGYKYMFLPQWEYLLKPATWIWAMGQAFFSLSITGSGMIVYGAYLSDDEDVISGAVSTAIFDTIAALVAALVIIPASFSFNAAEIAAAKTAGLPVHSVINRGPGLLFVTLPEILKTIRFGRAFAVILFVAVVFGGVSSLQNMLEAVGESLMNRFPRLKRNAMLVLLAVLCFGIGVNMEAIYQWGTWMDIVSIYIIPIGAVLGGFSWFWIMKKDDILNAVNLGTAHKAGKLWHTLGRWLYVPLAALICIAGFFVGGF
;
A
#
# COMPACT_ATOMS: atom_id res chain seq x y z
N MET A 1 29.97 3.64 4.75
CA MET A 1 29.04 4.35 3.84
C MET A 1 27.98 5.03 4.68
N SER A 2 27.61 6.28 4.38
CA SER A 2 26.54 6.99 5.08
C SER A 2 25.24 6.20 4.91
N LYS A 3 24.61 5.80 6.04
CA LYS A 3 23.31 5.11 6.05
C LYS A 3 22.14 6.10 5.96
N GLN A 4 22.37 7.38 5.63
CA GLN A 4 21.38 8.44 5.60
C GLN A 4 20.94 8.78 4.18
N PHE A 5 19.72 9.27 4.04
CA PHE A 5 19.24 9.93 2.82
C PHE A 5 20.08 11.20 2.57
N ASN A 6 20.32 11.52 1.30
CA ASN A 6 21.15 12.67 0.93
C ASN A 6 20.35 13.98 0.90
N SER A 7 19.01 13.90 0.84
CA SER A 7 18.15 15.08 0.75
C SER A 7 16.76 14.84 1.35
N LYS A 8 16.14 15.91 1.85
CA LYS A 8 14.76 15.92 2.34
C LYS A 8 13.77 15.37 1.29
N TRP A 9 13.88 15.82 0.03
CA TRP A 9 13.04 15.31 -1.06
C TRP A 9 13.28 13.82 -1.35
N GLY A 10 14.53 13.37 -1.25
CA GLY A 10 14.85 11.94 -1.38
C GLY A 10 14.20 11.08 -0.30
N PHE A 11 14.21 11.56 0.94
CA PHE A 11 13.48 10.92 2.03
C PHE A 11 11.96 10.91 1.78
N ILE A 12 11.37 12.08 1.48
CA ILE A 12 9.92 12.18 1.22
C ILE A 12 9.51 11.24 0.09
N LEU A 13 10.21 11.25 -1.06
CA LEU A 13 9.89 10.39 -2.20
C LEU A 13 10.09 8.90 -1.89
N ALA A 14 11.05 8.53 -1.06
CA ALA A 14 11.21 7.16 -0.59
C ALA A 14 10.02 6.73 0.31
N CYS A 15 9.60 7.59 1.22
CA CYS A 15 8.44 7.32 2.08
C CYS A 15 7.12 7.29 1.29
N VAL A 16 6.95 8.22 0.34
CA VAL A 16 5.83 8.21 -0.61
C VAL A 16 5.82 6.91 -1.40
N GLY A 17 6.99 6.47 -1.92
CA GLY A 17 7.09 5.20 -2.62
C GLY A 17 6.78 3.98 -1.75
N SER A 18 7.07 4.05 -0.46
CA SER A 18 6.66 3.00 0.49
C SER A 18 5.15 2.98 0.71
N ALA A 19 4.53 4.17 0.80
CA ALA A 19 3.10 4.34 1.06
C ALA A 19 2.26 4.08 -0.20
N VAL A 20 2.68 4.63 -1.35
CA VAL A 20 1.98 4.47 -2.63
C VAL A 20 2.16 3.06 -3.18
N GLY A 21 1.08 2.28 -3.19
CA GLY A 21 1.10 0.90 -3.65
C GLY A 21 -0.26 0.41 -4.13
N MET A 22 -0.48 -0.89 -4.02
CA MET A 22 -1.72 -1.54 -4.47
C MET A 22 -2.94 -1.03 -3.71
N ALA A 23 -2.76 -0.60 -2.43
CA ALA A 23 -3.82 -0.02 -1.63
C ALA A 23 -4.41 1.27 -2.25
N ASN A 24 -3.57 2.09 -2.89
CA ASN A 24 -3.99 3.31 -3.57
C ASN A 24 -4.62 3.01 -4.93
N VAL A 25 -4.08 2.02 -5.65
CA VAL A 25 -4.50 1.74 -7.03
C VAL A 25 -5.85 1.03 -7.10
N TRP A 26 -6.12 0.02 -6.28
CA TRP A 26 -7.43 -0.65 -6.30
C TRP A 26 -8.19 -0.61 -4.97
N GLY A 27 -7.48 -0.66 -3.84
CA GLY A 27 -8.10 -0.69 -2.51
C GLY A 27 -8.91 0.57 -2.23
N PHE A 28 -8.28 1.73 -2.38
CA PHE A 28 -8.92 3.02 -2.13
C PHE A 28 -10.11 3.30 -3.05
N PRO A 29 -9.99 3.18 -4.40
CA PRO A 29 -11.12 3.40 -5.30
C PRO A 29 -12.30 2.48 -5.00
N TYR A 30 -12.05 1.20 -4.76
CA TYR A 30 -13.10 0.24 -4.42
C TYR A 30 -13.80 0.61 -3.09
N ARG A 31 -13.02 0.88 -2.04
CA ARG A 31 -13.58 1.23 -0.72
C ARG A 31 -14.35 2.56 -0.76
N MET A 32 -13.86 3.52 -1.53
CA MET A 32 -14.55 4.78 -1.76
C MET A 32 -15.89 4.54 -2.46
N ALA A 33 -15.91 3.70 -3.50
CA ALA A 33 -17.16 3.35 -4.18
C ALA A 33 -18.13 2.56 -3.29
N ALA A 34 -17.62 1.69 -2.41
CA ALA A 34 -18.42 0.87 -1.50
C ALA A 34 -19.02 1.65 -0.32
N ASN A 35 -18.46 2.80 0.03
CA ASN A 35 -18.81 3.54 1.25
C ASN A 35 -19.26 4.98 0.96
N GLY A 36 -19.99 5.20 -0.14
CA GLY A 36 -20.68 6.47 -0.41
C GLY A 36 -19.81 7.59 -0.98
N GLY A 37 -18.75 7.22 -1.74
CA GLY A 37 -17.95 8.18 -2.50
C GLY A 37 -17.32 9.26 -1.63
N GLY A 38 -17.76 10.51 -1.79
CA GLY A 38 -17.25 11.66 -1.03
C GLY A 38 -17.42 11.54 0.48
N ALA A 39 -18.40 10.79 0.99
CA ALA A 39 -18.55 10.53 2.42
C ALA A 39 -17.37 9.72 2.98
N PHE A 40 -16.97 8.67 2.27
CA PHE A 40 -15.77 7.91 2.61
C PHE A 40 -14.50 8.78 2.59
N LEU A 41 -14.38 9.66 1.59
CA LEU A 41 -13.22 10.56 1.49
C LEU A 41 -13.11 11.47 2.71
N ILE A 42 -14.21 12.02 3.22
CA ILE A 42 -14.22 12.85 4.43
C ILE A 42 -13.70 12.04 5.64
N ALA A 43 -14.26 10.86 5.87
CA ALA A 43 -13.84 9.98 6.97
C ALA A 43 -12.37 9.59 6.84
N TYR A 44 -11.92 9.23 5.63
CA TYR A 44 -10.53 8.88 5.33
C TYR A 44 -9.56 10.01 5.65
N LEU A 45 -9.86 11.25 5.21
CA LEU A 45 -9.01 12.41 5.46
C LEU A 45 -8.88 12.72 6.95
N CYS A 46 -9.93 12.53 7.76
CA CYS A 46 -9.85 12.68 9.21
C CYS A 46 -8.78 11.74 9.81
N PHE A 47 -8.77 10.46 9.38
CA PHE A 47 -7.80 9.50 9.87
C PHE A 47 -6.40 9.72 9.30
N VAL A 48 -6.27 10.12 8.03
CA VAL A 48 -4.97 10.46 7.44
C VAL A 48 -4.29 11.58 8.21
N VAL A 49 -5.01 12.64 8.55
CA VAL A 49 -4.47 13.76 9.35
C VAL A 49 -4.01 13.28 10.72
N LEU A 50 -4.83 12.52 11.44
CA LEU A 50 -4.47 12.02 12.76
C LEU A 50 -3.27 11.06 12.71
N PHE A 51 -3.32 10.10 11.78
CA PHE A 51 -2.32 9.03 11.72
C PHE A 51 -0.98 9.51 11.17
N SER A 52 -0.97 10.48 10.26
CA SER A 52 0.29 11.10 9.81
C SER A 52 0.92 11.94 10.92
N PHE A 53 0.10 12.79 11.56
CA PHE A 53 0.58 13.70 12.60
C PHE A 53 1.12 12.96 13.82
N VAL A 54 0.52 11.82 14.20
CA VAL A 54 0.86 11.08 15.42
C VAL A 54 1.59 9.78 15.11
N GLY A 55 0.96 8.87 14.36
CA GLY A 55 1.47 7.51 14.14
C GLY A 55 2.74 7.47 13.31
N LEU A 56 2.68 8.05 12.11
CA LEU A 56 3.80 8.05 11.17
C LEU A 56 4.98 8.88 11.68
N SER A 57 4.71 10.06 12.26
CA SER A 57 5.75 10.89 12.87
C SER A 57 6.43 10.20 14.06
N ALA A 58 5.68 9.40 14.84
CA ALA A 58 6.25 8.60 15.91
C ALA A 58 7.18 7.50 15.37
N GLU A 59 6.77 6.76 14.33
CA GLU A 59 7.64 5.75 13.71
C GLU A 59 8.94 6.36 13.17
N TYR A 60 8.87 7.51 12.50
CA TYR A 60 10.08 8.23 12.06
C TYR A 60 10.95 8.67 13.23
N ALA A 61 10.36 9.23 14.29
CA ALA A 61 11.10 9.72 15.44
C ALA A 61 11.82 8.59 16.20
N VAL A 62 11.14 7.46 16.45
CA VAL A 62 11.76 6.34 17.18
C VAL A 62 12.81 5.64 16.33
N GLY A 63 12.58 5.52 15.02
CA GLY A 63 13.57 4.99 14.07
C GLY A 63 14.83 5.84 14.04
N ARG A 64 14.69 7.16 13.92
CA ARG A 64 15.79 8.12 13.96
C ARG A 64 16.56 8.06 15.30
N LYS A 65 15.84 8.00 16.42
CA LYS A 65 16.46 7.90 17.75
C LYS A 65 17.27 6.59 17.89
N ALA A 66 16.74 5.49 17.40
CA ALA A 66 17.37 4.18 17.53
C ALA A 66 18.55 3.98 16.57
N ARG A 67 18.50 4.58 15.37
CA ARG A 67 19.50 4.37 14.28
C ARG A 67 19.74 2.91 13.92
N THR A 68 18.72 2.07 14.15
CA THR A 68 18.76 0.63 13.89
C THR A 68 17.47 0.22 13.17
N GLY A 69 17.41 -1.04 12.74
CA GLY A 69 16.15 -1.60 12.23
C GLY A 69 15.10 -1.82 13.31
N THR A 70 13.99 -2.41 12.92
CA THR A 70 12.81 -2.64 13.77
C THR A 70 13.17 -3.29 15.12
N LEU A 71 13.93 -4.39 15.13
CA LEU A 71 14.27 -5.11 16.37
C LEU A 71 15.02 -4.25 17.39
N GLY A 72 15.98 -3.45 16.92
CA GLY A 72 16.75 -2.56 17.79
C GLY A 72 15.91 -1.43 18.34
N THR A 73 14.97 -0.91 17.54
CA THR A 73 14.05 0.17 17.96
C THR A 73 13.11 -0.28 19.07
N TYR A 74 12.50 -1.47 18.95
CA TYR A 74 11.68 -2.04 20.04
C TYR A 74 12.52 -2.32 21.28
N THR A 75 13.72 -2.88 21.12
CA THR A 75 14.64 -3.10 22.24
C THR A 75 14.96 -1.81 22.97
N MET A 76 15.28 -0.71 22.27
CA MET A 76 15.51 0.61 22.82
C MET A 76 14.28 1.15 23.57
N ALA A 77 13.10 1.07 22.99
CA ALA A 77 11.88 1.58 23.61
C ALA A 77 11.58 0.89 24.95
N TRP A 78 11.69 -0.43 25.00
CA TRP A 78 11.39 -1.24 26.18
C TRP A 78 12.51 -1.20 27.24
N LYS A 79 13.74 -0.84 26.85
CA LYS A 79 14.85 -0.59 27.78
C LYS A 79 14.50 0.50 28.79
N SER A 80 13.69 1.47 28.42
CA SER A 80 13.22 2.55 29.31
C SER A 80 12.48 2.03 30.56
N ARG A 81 12.03 0.77 30.55
CA ARG A 81 11.35 0.05 31.64
C ARG A 81 12.13 -1.17 32.12
N ASN A 82 13.40 -1.30 31.77
CA ASN A 82 14.25 -2.48 32.08
C ASN A 82 13.70 -3.79 31.49
N MET A 83 12.95 -3.73 30.39
CA MET A 83 12.29 -4.87 29.74
C MET A 83 12.84 -5.15 28.33
N GLU A 84 14.14 -5.05 28.13
CA GLU A 84 14.79 -5.20 26.81
C GLU A 84 14.48 -6.54 26.13
N LYS A 85 14.42 -7.65 26.91
CA LYS A 85 14.09 -8.98 26.38
C LYS A 85 12.70 -9.04 25.78
N ALA A 86 11.71 -8.40 26.46
CA ALA A 86 10.34 -8.32 25.95
C ALA A 86 10.26 -7.47 24.67
N GLY A 87 10.91 -6.29 24.66
CA GLY A 87 10.97 -5.43 23.46
C GLY A 87 11.57 -6.16 22.27
N LYS A 88 12.66 -6.93 22.49
CA LYS A 88 13.29 -7.73 21.46
C LYS A 88 12.37 -8.84 20.92
N ALA A 89 11.61 -9.51 21.78
CA ALA A 89 10.64 -10.53 21.38
C ALA A 89 9.47 -9.92 20.59
N ILE A 90 8.90 -8.82 21.08
CA ILE A 90 7.77 -8.13 20.46
C ILE A 90 8.13 -7.60 19.07
N GLY A 91 9.33 -7.05 18.88
CA GLY A 91 9.77 -6.51 17.59
C GLY A 91 9.85 -7.53 16.46
N TRP A 92 9.89 -8.84 16.75
CA TRP A 92 9.87 -9.87 15.72
C TRP A 92 8.53 -9.97 14.99
N LEU A 93 7.40 -9.65 15.64
CA LEU A 93 6.09 -9.78 15.01
C LEU A 93 5.88 -8.76 13.88
N PRO A 94 6.07 -7.42 14.09
CA PRO A 94 5.96 -6.46 12.99
C PRO A 94 7.04 -6.68 11.91
N LEU A 95 8.22 -7.15 12.28
CA LEU A 95 9.26 -7.50 11.31
C LEU A 95 8.85 -8.70 10.44
N ALA A 96 8.32 -9.75 11.04
CA ALA A 96 7.78 -10.90 10.32
C ALA A 96 6.59 -10.47 9.43
N GLY A 97 5.74 -9.57 9.92
CA GLY A 97 4.66 -8.97 9.14
C GLY A 97 5.17 -8.29 7.87
N SER A 98 6.23 -7.50 7.96
CA SER A 98 6.87 -6.86 6.79
C SER A 98 7.42 -7.90 5.80
N LEU A 99 7.98 -9.00 6.26
CA LEU A 99 8.47 -10.06 5.38
C LEU A 99 7.31 -10.83 4.73
N CYS A 100 6.30 -11.18 5.51
CA CYS A 100 5.13 -11.93 5.01
C CYS A 100 4.35 -11.13 3.96
N ILE A 101 4.16 -9.81 4.14
CA ILE A 101 3.51 -8.97 3.14
C ILE A 101 4.39 -8.83 1.89
N ALA A 102 5.73 -8.78 2.03
CA ALA A 102 6.64 -8.70 0.89
C ALA A 102 6.52 -9.92 -0.04
N PHE A 103 6.30 -11.12 0.50
CA PHE A 103 6.07 -12.33 -0.30
C PHE A 103 4.86 -12.18 -1.23
N GLY A 104 3.70 -11.80 -0.69
CA GLY A 104 2.50 -11.60 -1.49
C GLY A 104 2.60 -10.39 -2.44
N TYR A 105 3.29 -9.34 -2.01
CA TYR A 105 3.54 -8.16 -2.87
C TYR A 105 4.41 -8.49 -4.08
N ALA A 106 5.45 -9.30 -3.93
CA ALA A 106 6.30 -9.72 -5.05
C ALA A 106 5.49 -10.49 -6.10
N VAL A 107 4.58 -11.36 -5.68
CA VAL A 107 3.69 -12.14 -6.56
C VAL A 107 2.74 -11.24 -7.35
N ILE A 108 2.06 -10.31 -6.67
CA ILE A 108 1.08 -9.46 -7.36
C ILE A 108 1.77 -8.48 -8.31
N ILE A 109 2.96 -7.96 -7.96
CA ILE A 109 3.73 -7.11 -8.87
C ILE A 109 4.23 -7.92 -10.09
N ALA A 110 4.56 -9.20 -9.91
CA ALA A 110 4.89 -10.10 -11.00
C ALA A 110 3.72 -10.26 -11.98
N MET A 111 2.49 -10.35 -11.47
CA MET A 111 1.27 -10.36 -12.30
C MET A 111 1.11 -9.03 -13.06
N VAL A 112 1.37 -7.89 -12.40
CA VAL A 112 1.38 -6.57 -13.04
C VAL A 112 2.43 -6.48 -14.15
N LEU A 113 3.64 -7.00 -13.92
CA LEU A 113 4.71 -7.03 -14.92
C LEU A 113 4.31 -7.94 -16.11
N ARG A 114 3.62 -9.05 -15.87
CA ARG A 114 3.06 -9.87 -16.96
C ARG A 114 1.95 -9.13 -17.71
N GLY A 115 1.09 -8.37 -17.02
CA GLY A 115 0.11 -7.49 -17.64
C GLY A 115 0.76 -6.43 -18.53
N PHE A 116 1.87 -5.82 -18.06
CA PHE A 116 2.68 -4.91 -18.86
C PHE A 116 3.19 -5.56 -20.15
N THR A 117 3.86 -6.72 -20.05
CA THR A 117 4.41 -7.41 -21.22
C THR A 117 3.30 -7.88 -22.18
N SER A 118 2.17 -8.33 -21.66
CA SER A 118 1.01 -8.71 -22.45
C SER A 118 0.35 -7.53 -23.16
N SER A 119 0.36 -6.34 -22.53
CA SER A 119 -0.07 -5.11 -23.19
C SER A 119 0.92 -4.66 -24.25
N LEU A 120 2.22 -4.75 -23.98
CA LEU A 120 3.28 -4.37 -24.91
C LEU A 120 3.31 -5.26 -26.17
N THR A 121 3.11 -6.57 -26.02
CA THR A 121 3.02 -7.51 -27.14
C THR A 121 1.65 -7.47 -27.83
N GLY A 122 0.62 -6.98 -27.19
CA GLY A 122 -0.77 -6.96 -27.67
C GLY A 122 -1.55 -8.23 -27.30
N SER A 123 -0.95 -9.20 -26.63
CA SER A 123 -1.64 -10.47 -26.30
C SER A 123 -2.85 -10.26 -25.39
N LEU A 124 -2.80 -9.29 -24.47
CA LEU A 124 -3.95 -8.91 -23.63
C LEU A 124 -5.16 -8.42 -24.45
N PHE A 125 -4.92 -7.84 -25.62
CA PHE A 125 -5.95 -7.21 -26.45
C PHE A 125 -6.47 -8.13 -27.55
N ASN A 126 -5.62 -9.01 -28.09
CA ASN A 126 -5.91 -9.73 -29.33
C ASN A 126 -6.09 -11.24 -29.14
N SER A 127 -5.55 -11.84 -28.06
CA SER A 127 -5.50 -13.29 -27.93
C SER A 127 -6.78 -13.94 -27.39
N TYR A 128 -7.66 -13.14 -26.80
CA TYR A 128 -8.84 -13.67 -26.11
C TYR A 128 -10.10 -12.90 -26.54
N PRO A 129 -10.89 -13.48 -27.47
CA PRO A 129 -12.18 -12.90 -27.84
C PRO A 129 -13.18 -13.04 -26.69
N THR A 130 -14.18 -12.15 -26.69
CA THR A 130 -15.35 -12.28 -25.81
C THR A 130 -16.17 -13.51 -26.25
N GLU A 131 -16.54 -14.37 -25.34
CA GLU A 131 -17.32 -15.58 -25.61
C GLU A 131 -18.45 -15.74 -24.59
N GLU A 132 -19.55 -16.33 -25.07
CA GLU A 132 -20.62 -16.83 -24.21
C GLU A 132 -20.23 -18.21 -23.67
N VAL A 133 -20.24 -18.35 -22.35
CA VAL A 133 -19.92 -19.60 -21.63
C VAL A 133 -21.12 -19.98 -20.76
N ILE A 134 -21.47 -21.24 -20.69
CA ILE A 134 -22.50 -21.74 -19.80
C ILE A 134 -21.85 -22.09 -18.45
N GLU A 135 -22.12 -21.32 -17.40
CA GLU A 135 -21.68 -21.59 -16.04
C GLU A 135 -22.90 -21.79 -15.13
N ALA A 136 -22.90 -22.91 -14.41
CA ALA A 136 -24.02 -23.28 -13.53
C ALA A 136 -25.43 -23.21 -14.18
N GLY A 137 -25.50 -23.55 -15.48
CA GLY A 137 -26.76 -23.52 -16.26
C GLY A 137 -27.21 -22.12 -16.71
N LYS A 138 -26.37 -21.08 -16.55
CA LYS A 138 -26.63 -19.74 -17.04
C LYS A 138 -25.61 -19.34 -18.09
N THR A 139 -26.06 -18.65 -19.14
CA THR A 139 -25.17 -18.03 -20.13
C THR A 139 -24.49 -16.84 -19.50
N VAL A 140 -23.15 -16.87 -19.40
CA VAL A 140 -22.29 -15.80 -18.90
C VAL A 140 -21.37 -15.33 -20.03
N ILE A 141 -21.29 -14.03 -20.22
CA ILE A 141 -20.35 -13.45 -21.19
C ILE A 141 -19.00 -13.28 -20.49
N LYS A 142 -17.98 -14.04 -20.95
CA LYS A 142 -16.60 -13.85 -20.50
C LYS A 142 -15.85 -12.95 -21.45
N THR A 143 -15.35 -11.84 -20.91
CA THR A 143 -14.51 -10.91 -21.66
C THR A 143 -13.12 -11.49 -21.92
N GLY A 144 -12.42 -10.96 -22.92
CA GLY A 144 -11.07 -11.40 -23.21
C GLY A 144 -10.09 -11.17 -22.06
N SER A 145 -10.27 -10.08 -21.28
CA SER A 145 -9.44 -9.80 -20.11
C SER A 145 -9.73 -10.74 -18.94
N GLU A 146 -10.98 -11.19 -18.76
CA GLU A 146 -11.31 -12.23 -17.78
C GLU A 146 -10.63 -13.56 -18.09
N LYS A 147 -10.62 -13.97 -19.37
CA LYS A 147 -9.93 -15.18 -19.80
C LYS A 147 -8.43 -15.07 -19.60
N TRP A 148 -7.82 -13.95 -20.03
CA TRP A 148 -6.41 -13.69 -19.79
C TRP A 148 -6.09 -13.75 -18.29
N PHE A 149 -6.90 -13.08 -17.47
CA PHE A 149 -6.73 -13.08 -16.02
C PHE A 149 -6.91 -14.49 -15.44
N GLY A 150 -7.89 -15.26 -15.92
CA GLY A 150 -8.10 -16.64 -15.52
C GLY A 150 -6.88 -17.53 -15.77
N GLU A 151 -6.26 -17.44 -16.97
CA GLU A 151 -5.06 -18.22 -17.30
C GLU A 151 -3.81 -17.78 -16.54
N VAL A 152 -3.71 -16.48 -16.20
CA VAL A 152 -2.57 -15.94 -15.48
C VAL A 152 -2.71 -16.12 -13.96
N ALA A 153 -3.88 -15.80 -13.42
CA ALA A 153 -4.08 -15.71 -11.99
C ALA A 153 -4.44 -17.04 -11.32
N PHE A 154 -5.10 -17.97 -12.04
CA PHE A 154 -5.54 -19.24 -11.46
C PHE A 154 -4.61 -20.42 -11.76
N LYS A 155 -3.67 -20.26 -12.69
CA LYS A 155 -2.72 -21.31 -13.05
C LYS A 155 -1.47 -21.22 -12.16
N PRO A 156 -1.16 -22.26 -11.38
CA PRO A 156 0.07 -22.30 -10.58
C PRO A 156 1.31 -22.16 -11.48
N TYR A 157 2.32 -21.52 -10.94
CA TYR A 157 3.64 -21.31 -11.60
C TYR A 157 3.59 -20.55 -12.93
N SER A 158 2.51 -19.79 -13.14
CA SER A 158 2.34 -19.00 -14.37
C SER A 158 3.21 -17.73 -14.38
N LEU A 159 3.69 -17.29 -13.22
CA LEU A 159 4.38 -16.03 -13.01
C LEU A 159 5.88 -16.18 -12.70
N VAL A 160 6.43 -17.40 -12.66
CA VAL A 160 7.79 -17.71 -12.18
C VAL A 160 8.86 -16.75 -12.72
N LEU A 161 8.90 -16.53 -14.03
CA LEU A 161 9.90 -15.64 -14.65
C LEU A 161 9.70 -14.17 -14.28
N PHE A 162 8.44 -13.72 -14.25
CA PHE A 162 8.09 -12.35 -13.85
C PHE A 162 8.33 -12.12 -12.37
N HIS A 163 8.04 -13.14 -11.55
CA HIS A 163 8.30 -13.11 -10.10
C HIS A 163 9.80 -13.04 -9.82
N ALA A 164 10.60 -13.87 -10.46
CA ALA A 164 12.05 -13.78 -10.37
C ALA A 164 12.57 -12.40 -10.78
N ALA A 165 12.07 -11.85 -11.90
CA ALA A 165 12.46 -10.53 -12.38
C ALA A 165 12.12 -9.42 -11.38
N ILE A 166 10.94 -9.45 -10.75
CA ILE A 166 10.54 -8.47 -9.72
C ILE A 166 11.41 -8.59 -8.48
N VAL A 167 11.63 -9.80 -7.97
CA VAL A 167 12.45 -10.02 -6.78
C VAL A 167 13.88 -9.54 -7.03
N ILE A 168 14.51 -9.98 -8.11
CA ILE A 168 15.87 -9.59 -8.46
C ILE A 168 15.95 -8.08 -8.72
N GLY A 169 15.05 -7.53 -9.53
CA GLY A 169 15.00 -6.10 -9.85
C GLY A 169 14.86 -5.24 -8.61
N THR A 170 13.96 -5.61 -7.68
CA THR A 170 13.79 -4.88 -6.41
C THR A 170 15.05 -4.95 -5.56
N LEU A 171 15.66 -6.13 -5.41
CA LEU A 171 16.87 -6.28 -4.59
C LEU A 171 18.09 -5.54 -5.17
N LEU A 172 18.20 -5.44 -6.50
CA LEU A 172 19.23 -4.59 -7.13
C LEU A 172 19.08 -3.12 -6.74
N THR A 173 17.85 -2.64 -6.54
CA THR A 173 17.62 -1.26 -6.05
C THR A 173 17.96 -1.07 -4.58
N LEU A 174 18.22 -2.14 -3.82
CA LEU A 174 18.58 -2.11 -2.41
C LEU A 174 20.09 -2.23 -2.14
N VAL A 175 20.91 -2.50 -3.15
CA VAL A 175 22.35 -2.81 -2.98
C VAL A 175 23.11 -1.77 -2.15
N LEU A 176 22.82 -0.47 -2.36
CA LEU A 176 23.47 0.63 -1.64
C LEU A 176 22.64 1.18 -0.46
N GLY A 177 21.54 0.51 -0.05
CA GLY A 177 20.66 0.93 1.03
C GLY A 177 19.97 2.26 0.72
N ALA A 178 19.93 3.16 1.70
CA ALA A 178 19.25 4.46 1.58
C ALA A 178 19.58 5.21 0.28
N LYS A 179 20.83 5.18 -0.18
CA LYS A 179 21.25 5.88 -1.40
C LYS A 179 20.60 5.34 -2.68
N SER A 180 20.51 4.02 -2.84
CA SER A 180 19.86 3.44 -4.02
C SER A 180 18.35 3.56 -3.94
N ILE A 181 17.76 3.43 -2.76
CA ILE A 181 16.33 3.67 -2.52
C ILE A 181 15.97 5.11 -2.90
N GLU A 182 16.74 6.10 -2.42
CA GLU A 182 16.54 7.51 -2.77
C GLU A 182 16.62 7.74 -4.29
N LYS A 183 17.66 7.20 -4.94
CA LYS A 183 17.88 7.37 -6.38
C LYS A 183 16.73 6.79 -7.20
N THR A 184 16.28 5.59 -6.87
CA THR A 184 15.20 4.92 -7.61
C THR A 184 13.85 5.60 -7.39
N ASN A 185 13.53 6.00 -6.15
CA ASN A 185 12.26 6.66 -5.85
C ASN A 185 12.17 8.09 -6.40
N LYS A 186 13.29 8.80 -6.55
CA LYS A 186 13.35 10.09 -7.27
C LYS A 186 12.91 9.99 -8.75
N ILE A 187 12.98 8.80 -9.35
CA ILE A 187 12.53 8.54 -10.72
C ILE A 187 11.14 7.92 -10.72
N MET A 188 10.94 6.83 -9.94
CA MET A 188 9.72 6.04 -9.98
C MET A 188 8.50 6.84 -9.51
N MET A 189 8.62 7.64 -8.46
CA MET A 189 7.46 8.36 -7.91
C MET A 189 6.97 9.49 -8.81
N PRO A 190 7.80 10.41 -9.30
CA PRO A 190 7.33 11.40 -10.28
C PRO A 190 6.73 10.76 -11.54
N LEU A 191 7.33 9.69 -12.06
CA LEU A 191 6.78 8.96 -13.21
C LEU A 191 5.42 8.33 -12.88
N PHE A 192 5.24 7.71 -11.71
CA PHE A 192 3.96 7.19 -11.26
C PHE A 192 2.87 8.27 -11.35
N PHE A 193 3.11 9.45 -10.76
CA PHE A 193 2.15 10.54 -10.78
C PHE A 193 1.85 11.03 -12.20
N VAL A 194 2.87 11.26 -13.02
CA VAL A 194 2.70 11.72 -14.40
C VAL A 194 1.89 10.72 -15.22
N LEU A 195 2.19 9.42 -15.11
CA LEU A 195 1.50 8.38 -15.87
C LEU A 195 0.04 8.25 -15.44
N PHE A 196 -0.26 8.32 -14.14
CA PHE A 196 -1.64 8.30 -13.65
C PHE A 196 -2.41 9.58 -14.01
N VAL A 197 -1.76 10.74 -14.03
CA VAL A 197 -2.39 12.01 -14.50
C VAL A 197 -2.75 11.90 -15.98
N ILE A 198 -1.86 11.35 -16.83
CA ILE A 198 -2.17 11.11 -18.26
C ILE A 198 -3.42 10.21 -18.40
N LEU A 199 -3.51 9.14 -17.60
CA LEU A 199 -4.69 8.25 -17.60
C LEU A 199 -5.94 8.99 -17.12
N ALA A 200 -5.85 9.78 -16.04
CA ALA A 200 -6.98 10.55 -15.50
C ALA A 200 -7.52 11.55 -16.52
N VAL A 201 -6.64 12.28 -17.20
CA VAL A 201 -7.03 13.18 -18.29
C VAL A 201 -7.74 12.42 -19.40
N ARG A 202 -7.23 11.25 -19.81
CA ARG A 202 -7.89 10.44 -20.86
C ARG A 202 -9.27 9.96 -20.44
N VAL A 203 -9.40 9.50 -19.20
CA VAL A 203 -10.67 8.98 -18.64
C VAL A 203 -11.71 10.09 -18.52
N ALA A 204 -11.31 11.32 -18.23
CA ALA A 204 -12.22 12.45 -18.11
C ALA A 204 -13.04 12.72 -19.38
N PHE A 205 -12.53 12.31 -20.55
CA PHE A 205 -13.23 12.44 -21.84
C PHE A 205 -14.04 11.20 -22.22
N LEU A 206 -14.22 10.22 -21.34
CA LEU A 206 -15.08 9.06 -21.61
C LEU A 206 -16.57 9.43 -21.42
N PRO A 207 -17.48 8.93 -22.28
CA PRO A 207 -18.91 9.09 -22.07
C PRO A 207 -19.31 8.51 -20.71
N GLY A 208 -20.09 9.24 -19.92
CA GLY A 208 -20.53 8.79 -18.59
C GLY A 208 -19.52 8.98 -17.45
N ALA A 209 -18.28 9.36 -17.71
CA ALA A 209 -17.27 9.60 -16.66
C ALA A 209 -17.68 10.70 -15.66
N ALA A 210 -18.45 11.70 -16.12
CA ALA A 210 -18.97 12.79 -15.27
C ALA A 210 -19.79 12.27 -14.06
N GLU A 211 -20.57 11.20 -14.24
CA GLU A 211 -21.34 10.60 -13.15
C GLU A 211 -20.42 9.94 -12.11
N GLY A 212 -19.30 9.36 -12.54
CA GLY A 212 -18.26 8.82 -11.65
C GLY A 212 -17.60 9.93 -10.83
N TYR A 213 -17.28 11.07 -11.43
CA TYR A 213 -16.75 12.23 -10.71
C TYR A 213 -17.74 12.80 -9.71
N LYS A 214 -19.02 12.93 -10.09
CA LYS A 214 -20.08 13.33 -9.15
C LYS A 214 -20.14 12.37 -7.98
N TYR A 215 -20.11 11.07 -8.23
CA TYR A 215 -20.13 10.05 -7.19
C TYR A 215 -18.93 10.16 -6.24
N MET A 216 -17.73 10.45 -6.76
CA MET A 216 -16.52 10.62 -5.95
C MET A 216 -16.58 11.82 -5.01
N PHE A 217 -17.09 12.95 -5.49
CA PHE A 217 -16.94 14.22 -4.77
C PHE A 217 -18.21 14.70 -4.07
N LEU A 218 -19.39 14.22 -4.48
CA LEU A 218 -20.63 14.53 -3.79
C LEU A 218 -20.88 13.53 -2.66
N PRO A 219 -20.80 13.95 -1.39
CA PRO A 219 -20.95 13.04 -0.27
C PRO A 219 -22.37 12.47 -0.20
N GLN A 220 -22.49 11.16 -0.06
CA GLN A 220 -23.71 10.50 0.37
C GLN A 220 -23.73 10.49 1.90
N TRP A 221 -24.31 11.54 2.48
CA TRP A 221 -24.24 11.85 3.91
C TRP A 221 -24.69 10.72 4.84
N GLU A 222 -25.64 9.90 4.39
CA GLU A 222 -26.12 8.72 5.10
C GLU A 222 -25.01 7.70 5.43
N TYR A 223 -23.95 7.64 4.61
CA TYR A 223 -22.82 6.75 4.86
C TYR A 223 -21.97 7.21 6.04
N LEU A 224 -21.94 8.49 6.37
CA LEU A 224 -21.25 8.97 7.58
C LEU A 224 -21.96 8.53 8.88
N LEU A 225 -23.23 8.14 8.80
CA LEU A 225 -23.95 7.56 9.92
C LEU A 225 -23.70 6.05 10.10
N LYS A 226 -23.06 5.39 9.12
CA LYS A 226 -22.74 3.96 9.14
C LYS A 226 -21.38 3.72 9.78
N PRO A 227 -21.27 3.00 10.91
CA PRO A 227 -19.97 2.68 11.53
C PRO A 227 -18.99 2.00 10.58
N ALA A 228 -19.48 1.17 9.66
CA ALA A 228 -18.67 0.49 8.66
C ALA A 228 -17.85 1.46 7.80
N THR A 229 -18.40 2.61 7.39
CA THR A 229 -17.68 3.63 6.61
C THR A 229 -16.44 4.14 7.36
N TRP A 230 -16.57 4.40 8.66
CA TRP A 230 -15.45 4.84 9.50
C TRP A 230 -14.41 3.75 9.70
N ILE A 231 -14.83 2.49 9.90
CA ILE A 231 -13.92 1.34 10.04
C ILE A 231 -13.13 1.14 8.74
N TRP A 232 -13.78 1.15 7.58
CA TRP A 232 -13.11 1.01 6.29
C TRP A 232 -12.19 2.18 5.97
N ALA A 233 -12.60 3.42 6.28
CA ALA A 233 -11.77 4.61 6.08
C ALA A 233 -10.53 4.60 6.99
N MET A 234 -10.69 4.20 8.23
CA MET A 234 -9.62 4.06 9.21
C MET A 234 -8.62 2.98 8.80
N GLY A 235 -9.11 1.79 8.39
CA GLY A 235 -8.28 0.70 7.88
C GLY A 235 -7.50 1.08 6.64
N GLN A 236 -8.16 1.80 5.70
CA GLN A 236 -7.49 2.32 4.50
C GLN A 236 -6.37 3.30 4.85
N ALA A 237 -6.59 4.22 5.79
CA ALA A 237 -5.57 5.19 6.20
C ALA A 237 -4.36 4.53 6.87
N PHE A 238 -4.58 3.52 7.74
CA PHE A 238 -3.48 2.74 8.34
C PHE A 238 -2.64 2.03 7.29
N PHE A 239 -3.32 1.32 6.38
CA PHE A 239 -2.65 0.52 5.37
C PHE A 239 -1.91 1.41 4.36
N SER A 240 -2.54 2.50 3.89
CA SER A 240 -1.99 3.43 2.92
C SER A 240 -0.74 4.12 3.44
N LEU A 241 -0.75 4.59 4.68
CA LEU A 241 0.40 5.26 5.30
C LEU A 241 1.52 4.29 5.72
N SER A 242 1.39 2.99 5.46
CA SER A 242 2.38 1.96 5.83
C SER A 242 2.76 1.97 7.31
N ILE A 243 1.82 2.34 8.20
CA ILE A 243 2.04 2.34 9.64
C ILE A 243 1.91 0.90 10.15
N THR A 244 3.02 0.18 10.14
CA THR A 244 3.05 -1.27 10.41
C THR A 244 3.87 -1.64 11.64
N GLY A 245 4.45 -0.65 12.32
CA GLY A 245 5.43 -0.89 13.39
C GLY A 245 6.79 -1.39 12.90
N SER A 246 7.11 -1.25 11.61
CA SER A 246 8.34 -1.76 11.01
C SER A 246 8.92 -0.89 9.89
N GLY A 247 8.30 -0.86 8.72
CA GLY A 247 8.88 -0.27 7.50
C GLY A 247 9.28 1.19 7.64
N MET A 248 8.39 2.03 8.16
CA MET A 248 8.64 3.47 8.31
C MET A 248 9.66 3.77 9.41
N ILE A 249 9.83 2.88 10.40
CA ILE A 249 10.88 2.96 11.41
C ILE A 249 12.27 2.93 10.77
N VAL A 250 12.48 2.07 9.77
CA VAL A 250 13.77 1.94 9.08
C VAL A 250 14.07 3.18 8.25
N TYR A 251 13.07 3.75 7.58
CA TYR A 251 13.26 5.02 6.87
C TYR A 251 13.51 6.18 7.84
N GLY A 252 12.87 6.16 9.00
CA GLY A 252 13.19 7.06 10.10
C GLY A 252 14.65 6.92 10.57
N ALA A 253 15.18 5.71 10.66
CA ALA A 253 16.59 5.49 11.04
C ALA A 253 17.60 6.09 10.04
N TYR A 254 17.19 6.33 8.80
CA TYR A 254 18.00 6.96 7.77
C TYR A 254 17.87 8.49 7.70
N LEU A 255 16.98 9.09 8.52
CA LEU A 255 16.85 10.55 8.62
C LEU A 255 18.06 11.19 9.30
N SER A 256 18.42 12.39 8.84
CA SER A 256 19.35 13.24 9.58
C SER A 256 18.70 13.84 10.84
N ASP A 257 19.50 14.36 11.75
CA ASP A 257 18.99 14.98 12.99
C ASP A 257 18.33 16.36 12.73
N ASP A 258 18.65 16.98 11.59
CA ASP A 258 18.15 18.29 11.19
C ASP A 258 16.76 18.24 10.56
N GLU A 259 16.28 17.07 10.18
CA GLU A 259 15.01 16.91 9.49
C GLU A 259 13.82 16.92 10.46
N ASP A 260 12.79 17.66 10.11
CA ASP A 260 11.52 17.69 10.85
C ASP A 260 10.67 16.45 10.50
N VAL A 261 10.56 15.53 11.45
CA VAL A 261 9.82 14.26 11.26
C VAL A 261 8.31 14.47 11.11
N ILE A 262 7.73 15.51 11.73
CA ILE A 262 6.30 15.80 11.61
C ILE A 262 6.02 16.34 10.21
N SER A 263 6.81 17.32 9.76
CA SER A 263 6.71 17.83 8.38
C SER A 263 6.90 16.74 7.34
N GLY A 264 7.86 15.81 7.57
CA GLY A 264 8.09 14.65 6.72
C GLY A 264 6.91 13.70 6.68
N ALA A 265 6.31 13.40 7.83
CA ALA A 265 5.14 12.51 7.93
C ALA A 265 3.90 13.11 7.26
N VAL A 266 3.62 14.39 7.49
CA VAL A 266 2.51 15.09 6.85
C VAL A 266 2.72 15.19 5.34
N SER A 267 3.93 15.50 4.88
CA SER A 267 4.24 15.54 3.44
C SER A 267 4.04 14.16 2.80
N THR A 268 4.50 13.09 3.44
CA THR A 268 4.27 11.71 2.96
C THR A 268 2.79 11.42 2.82
N ALA A 269 1.99 11.76 3.82
CA ALA A 269 0.55 11.52 3.81
C ALA A 269 -0.19 12.35 2.74
N ILE A 270 0.22 13.59 2.51
CA ILE A 270 -0.34 14.42 1.44
C ILE A 270 -0.09 13.77 0.07
N PHE A 271 1.15 13.39 -0.23
CA PHE A 271 1.47 12.76 -1.52
C PHE A 271 0.83 11.37 -1.67
N ASP A 272 0.75 10.58 -0.60
CA ASP A 272 0.05 9.30 -0.60
C ASP A 272 -1.45 9.50 -0.91
N THR A 273 -2.09 10.47 -0.26
CA THR A 273 -3.49 10.81 -0.51
C THR A 273 -3.71 11.32 -1.94
N ILE A 274 -2.80 12.16 -2.46
CA ILE A 274 -2.85 12.60 -3.87
C ILE A 274 -2.75 11.39 -4.81
N ALA A 275 -1.85 10.45 -4.53
CA ALA A 275 -1.72 9.23 -5.33
C ALA A 275 -3.00 8.38 -5.33
N ALA A 276 -3.61 8.19 -4.15
CA ALA A 276 -4.88 7.48 -4.01
C ALA A 276 -6.03 8.19 -4.77
N LEU A 277 -6.10 9.52 -4.68
CA LEU A 277 -7.10 10.31 -5.40
C LEU A 277 -6.90 10.27 -6.91
N VAL A 278 -5.66 10.40 -7.39
CA VAL A 278 -5.37 10.34 -8.83
C VAL A 278 -5.68 8.95 -9.39
N ALA A 279 -5.39 7.88 -8.65
CA ALA A 279 -5.83 6.54 -9.03
C ALA A 279 -7.36 6.41 -9.05
N ALA A 280 -8.05 6.96 -8.06
CA ALA A 280 -9.52 6.96 -8.02
C ALA A 280 -10.14 7.78 -9.16
N LEU A 281 -9.51 8.91 -9.56
CA LEU A 281 -9.92 9.71 -10.73
C LEU A 281 -9.81 8.95 -12.07
N VAL A 282 -8.99 7.91 -12.13
CA VAL A 282 -8.95 6.99 -13.27
C VAL A 282 -10.02 5.91 -13.13
N ILE A 283 -10.07 5.24 -12.00
CA ILE A 283 -10.76 3.97 -11.83
C ILE A 283 -12.27 4.15 -11.69
N ILE A 284 -12.72 5.05 -10.84
CA ILE A 284 -14.16 5.21 -10.58
C ILE A 284 -14.88 5.76 -11.82
N PRO A 285 -14.46 6.87 -12.44
CA PRO A 285 -15.14 7.38 -13.64
C PRO A 285 -15.07 6.41 -14.83
N ALA A 286 -13.96 5.68 -14.98
CA ALA A 286 -13.85 4.65 -16.01
C ALA A 286 -14.84 3.51 -15.77
N SER A 287 -14.98 3.04 -14.52
CA SER A 287 -15.98 2.01 -14.17
C SER A 287 -17.42 2.49 -14.40
N PHE A 288 -17.73 3.76 -14.12
CA PHE A 288 -19.03 4.35 -14.40
C PHE A 288 -19.29 4.46 -15.90
N SER A 289 -18.30 4.80 -16.69
CA SER A 289 -18.41 4.84 -18.14
C SER A 289 -18.69 3.45 -18.75
N PHE A 290 -17.96 2.43 -18.29
CA PHE A 290 -18.04 1.08 -18.81
C PHE A 290 -19.32 0.35 -18.37
N ASN A 291 -19.68 0.43 -17.10
CA ASN A 291 -20.84 -0.25 -16.50
C ASN A 291 -22.06 0.65 -16.38
N ALA A 292 -22.26 1.60 -17.30
CA ALA A 292 -23.34 2.60 -17.19
C ALA A 292 -24.74 1.97 -17.13
N ALA A 293 -24.99 0.94 -17.92
CA ALA A 293 -26.27 0.21 -17.95
C ALA A 293 -26.49 -0.59 -16.67
N GLU A 294 -25.50 -1.31 -16.19
CA GLU A 294 -25.53 -2.11 -14.96
C GLU A 294 -25.67 -1.21 -13.72
N ILE A 295 -25.01 -0.06 -13.71
CA ILE A 295 -25.15 0.93 -12.64
C ILE A 295 -26.55 1.52 -12.63
N ALA A 296 -27.12 1.81 -13.79
CA ALA A 296 -28.51 2.30 -13.89
C ALA A 296 -29.50 1.23 -13.40
N ALA A 297 -29.31 -0.03 -13.81
CA ALA A 297 -30.14 -1.14 -13.36
C ALA A 297 -30.03 -1.37 -11.85
N ALA A 298 -28.80 -1.34 -11.30
CA ALA A 298 -28.55 -1.46 -9.87
C ALA A 298 -29.26 -0.34 -9.07
N LYS A 299 -29.13 0.91 -9.52
CA LYS A 299 -29.83 2.05 -8.90
C LYS A 299 -31.36 1.86 -8.91
N THR A 300 -31.93 1.41 -10.03
CA THR A 300 -33.36 1.15 -10.16
C THR A 300 -33.81 0.00 -9.24
N ALA A 301 -32.97 -1.01 -9.05
CA ALA A 301 -33.23 -2.13 -8.15
C ALA A 301 -32.94 -1.84 -6.67
N GLY A 302 -32.52 -0.61 -6.32
CA GLY A 302 -32.12 -0.25 -4.96
C GLY A 302 -30.84 -0.93 -4.48
N LEU A 303 -30.04 -1.48 -5.41
CA LEU A 303 -28.76 -2.12 -5.11
C LEU A 303 -27.63 -1.09 -5.03
N PRO A 304 -26.63 -1.29 -4.16
CA PRO A 304 -25.53 -0.37 -4.06
C PRO A 304 -24.65 -0.39 -5.31
N VAL A 305 -24.18 0.77 -5.76
CA VAL A 305 -23.38 0.95 -6.99
C VAL A 305 -22.14 0.06 -7.02
N HIS A 306 -21.50 -0.16 -5.88
CA HIS A 306 -20.32 -1.01 -5.81
C HIS A 306 -20.56 -2.50 -6.12
N SER A 307 -21.83 -2.95 -6.15
CA SER A 307 -22.16 -4.34 -6.50
C SER A 307 -21.79 -4.70 -7.95
N VAL A 308 -21.64 -3.70 -8.81
CA VAL A 308 -21.24 -3.86 -10.22
C VAL A 308 -19.80 -3.46 -10.50
N ILE A 309 -19.04 -3.06 -9.48
CA ILE A 309 -17.63 -2.70 -9.59
C ILE A 309 -16.77 -3.85 -9.07
N ASN A 310 -15.84 -4.35 -9.89
CA ASN A 310 -14.91 -5.41 -9.48
C ASN A 310 -14.05 -5.01 -8.27
N ARG A 311 -13.64 -6.01 -7.50
CA ARG A 311 -12.81 -5.86 -6.29
C ARG A 311 -11.37 -6.28 -6.55
N GLY A 312 -10.43 -5.73 -5.76
CA GLY A 312 -9.06 -6.18 -5.73
C GLY A 312 -8.39 -6.26 -7.10
N PRO A 313 -7.64 -7.33 -7.37
CA PRO A 313 -6.95 -7.50 -8.65
C PRO A 313 -7.85 -7.46 -9.88
N GLY A 314 -9.10 -7.93 -9.79
CA GLY A 314 -10.05 -7.89 -10.90
C GLY A 314 -10.30 -6.49 -11.46
N LEU A 315 -10.23 -5.47 -10.63
CA LEU A 315 -10.37 -4.09 -11.07
C LEU A 315 -9.23 -3.68 -12.02
N LEU A 316 -8.00 -4.05 -11.68
CA LEU A 316 -6.80 -3.72 -12.46
C LEU A 316 -6.61 -4.60 -13.70
N PHE A 317 -6.92 -5.89 -13.60
CA PHE A 317 -6.58 -6.87 -14.64
C PHE A 317 -7.74 -7.23 -15.56
N VAL A 318 -8.98 -6.94 -15.16
CA VAL A 318 -10.19 -7.19 -15.96
C VAL A 318 -10.84 -5.88 -16.36
N THR A 319 -11.36 -5.11 -15.41
CA THR A 319 -12.15 -3.91 -15.69
C THR A 319 -11.38 -2.85 -16.47
N LEU A 320 -10.21 -2.44 -15.99
CA LEU A 320 -9.44 -1.40 -16.67
C LEU A 320 -8.97 -1.80 -18.08
N PRO A 321 -8.42 -2.99 -18.34
CA PRO A 321 -8.09 -3.41 -19.69
C PRO A 321 -9.30 -3.46 -20.64
N GLU A 322 -10.47 -3.91 -20.18
CA GLU A 322 -11.68 -3.91 -21.02
C GLU A 322 -12.10 -2.48 -21.39
N ILE A 323 -12.07 -1.54 -20.44
CA ILE A 323 -12.31 -0.13 -20.71
C ILE A 323 -11.30 0.41 -21.74
N LEU A 324 -10.03 0.07 -21.56
CA LEU A 324 -8.95 0.53 -22.45
C LEU A 324 -9.08 -0.04 -23.85
N LYS A 325 -9.66 -1.25 -24.04
CA LYS A 325 -9.96 -1.81 -25.38
C LYS A 325 -10.95 -0.95 -26.17
N THR A 326 -11.86 -0.25 -25.50
CA THR A 326 -12.90 0.56 -26.17
C THR A 326 -12.41 1.93 -26.65
N ILE A 327 -11.19 2.33 -26.29
CA ILE A 327 -10.67 3.66 -26.58
C ILE A 327 -9.53 3.64 -27.59
N ARG A 328 -9.42 4.75 -28.37
CA ARG A 328 -8.29 4.94 -29.30
C ARG A 328 -6.96 4.93 -28.53
N PHE A 329 -5.97 4.18 -29.02
CA PHE A 329 -4.67 3.94 -28.37
C PHE A 329 -4.75 3.23 -27.01
N GLY A 330 -5.81 2.51 -26.72
CA GLY A 330 -6.02 1.83 -25.44
C GLY A 330 -4.88 0.91 -25.02
N ARG A 331 -4.24 0.23 -25.97
CA ARG A 331 -3.03 -0.58 -25.73
C ARG A 331 -1.89 0.25 -25.14
N ALA A 332 -1.63 1.47 -25.64
CA ALA A 332 -0.60 2.35 -25.13
C ALA A 332 -0.95 2.81 -23.69
N PHE A 333 -2.22 3.12 -23.43
CA PHE A 333 -2.69 3.45 -22.08
C PHE A 333 -2.60 2.28 -21.11
N ALA A 334 -2.81 1.04 -21.55
CA ALA A 334 -2.59 -0.15 -20.71
C ALA A 334 -1.11 -0.33 -20.36
N VAL A 335 -0.20 -0.11 -21.31
CA VAL A 335 1.25 -0.09 -21.05
C VAL A 335 1.58 0.96 -19.99
N ILE A 336 1.07 2.20 -20.13
CA ILE A 336 1.25 3.29 -19.16
C ILE A 336 0.75 2.88 -17.78
N LEU A 337 -0.46 2.33 -17.69
CA LEU A 337 -1.07 1.86 -16.45
C LEU A 337 -0.18 0.84 -15.73
N PHE A 338 0.18 -0.23 -16.43
CA PHE A 338 0.94 -1.32 -15.80
C PHE A 338 2.35 -0.88 -15.40
N VAL A 339 3.03 -0.02 -16.18
CA VAL A 339 4.34 0.56 -15.80
C VAL A 339 4.22 1.39 -14.52
N ALA A 340 3.21 2.26 -14.44
CA ALA A 340 2.98 3.08 -13.27
C ALA A 340 2.75 2.21 -12.01
N VAL A 341 1.94 1.14 -12.15
CA VAL A 341 1.65 0.22 -11.05
C VAL A 341 2.89 -0.60 -10.65
N VAL A 342 3.74 -1.00 -11.61
CA VAL A 342 5.05 -1.63 -11.30
C VAL A 342 5.91 -0.70 -10.45
N PHE A 343 6.01 0.59 -10.80
CA PHE A 343 6.79 1.55 -10.02
C PHE A 343 6.28 1.71 -8.60
N GLY A 344 4.97 1.88 -8.40
CA GLY A 344 4.36 1.95 -7.08
C GLY A 344 4.55 0.65 -6.28
N GLY A 345 4.40 -0.51 -6.93
CA GLY A 345 4.60 -1.80 -6.28
C GLY A 345 6.05 -2.06 -5.86
N VAL A 346 7.01 -1.83 -6.76
CA VAL A 346 8.45 -2.02 -6.48
C VAL A 346 8.93 -1.10 -5.36
N SER A 347 8.50 0.16 -5.34
CA SER A 347 8.88 1.11 -4.28
C SER A 347 8.36 0.70 -2.90
N SER A 348 7.16 0.15 -2.80
CA SER A 348 6.64 -0.42 -1.56
C SER A 348 7.40 -1.68 -1.15
N LEU A 349 7.69 -2.58 -2.10
CA LEU A 349 8.46 -3.80 -1.83
C LEU A 349 9.89 -3.49 -1.36
N GLN A 350 10.51 -2.41 -1.86
CA GLN A 350 11.81 -1.92 -1.37
C GLN A 350 11.77 -1.66 0.14
N ASN A 351 10.77 -0.95 0.63
CA ASN A 351 10.65 -0.63 2.06
C ASN A 351 10.49 -1.90 2.91
N MET A 352 9.61 -2.81 2.49
CA MET A 352 9.37 -4.06 3.21
C MET A 352 10.64 -4.90 3.35
N LEU A 353 11.37 -5.08 2.25
CA LEU A 353 12.61 -5.86 2.23
C LEU A 353 13.76 -5.14 2.95
N GLU A 354 13.86 -3.80 2.85
CA GLU A 354 14.86 -3.02 3.57
C GLU A 354 14.64 -3.07 5.09
N ALA A 355 13.38 -3.03 5.53
CA ALA A 355 13.04 -3.16 6.94
C ALA A 355 13.55 -4.48 7.54
N VAL A 356 13.35 -5.57 6.80
CA VAL A 356 13.85 -6.89 7.20
C VAL A 356 15.38 -6.94 7.13
N GLY A 357 15.94 -6.48 6.02
CA GLY A 357 17.38 -6.51 5.78
C GLY A 357 18.19 -5.74 6.82
N GLU A 358 17.81 -4.49 7.10
CA GLU A 358 18.49 -3.65 8.09
C GLU A 358 18.35 -4.22 9.51
N SER A 359 17.16 -4.73 9.85
CA SER A 359 16.92 -5.34 11.17
C SER A 359 17.76 -6.59 11.39
N LEU A 360 17.87 -7.47 10.39
CA LEU A 360 18.67 -8.68 10.48
C LEU A 360 20.17 -8.40 10.49
N MET A 361 20.65 -7.45 9.68
CA MET A 361 22.07 -7.05 9.70
C MET A 361 22.47 -6.42 11.04
N ASN A 362 21.63 -5.60 11.64
CA ASN A 362 21.87 -5.04 12.97
C ASN A 362 21.85 -6.15 14.06
N ARG A 363 21.00 -7.16 13.90
CA ARG A 363 20.90 -8.28 14.85
C ARG A 363 22.03 -9.28 14.70
N PHE A 364 22.50 -9.48 13.48
CA PHE A 364 23.58 -10.43 13.13
C PHE A 364 24.71 -9.69 12.39
N PRO A 365 25.66 -9.05 13.12
CA PRO A 365 26.69 -8.18 12.51
C PRO A 365 27.62 -8.90 11.52
N ARG A 366 27.68 -10.24 11.56
CA ARG A 366 28.44 -11.04 10.59
C ARG A 366 27.78 -11.14 9.22
N LEU A 367 26.47 -10.83 9.14
CA LEU A 367 25.70 -10.92 7.92
C LEU A 367 25.96 -9.68 7.04
N LYS A 368 26.72 -9.88 5.97
CA LYS A 368 27.03 -8.82 5.00
C LYS A 368 25.78 -8.51 4.14
N ARG A 369 25.68 -7.27 3.64
CA ARG A 369 24.53 -6.82 2.85
C ARG A 369 24.23 -7.72 1.66
N ASN A 370 25.25 -8.11 0.86
CA ASN A 370 25.01 -8.97 -0.30
C ASN A 370 24.46 -10.36 0.09
N ALA A 371 24.97 -10.96 1.17
CA ALA A 371 24.45 -12.22 1.69
C ALA A 371 23.01 -12.08 2.20
N MET A 372 22.71 -10.93 2.83
CA MET A 372 21.34 -10.58 3.23
C MET A 372 20.41 -10.47 2.03
N LEU A 373 20.80 -9.77 0.96
CA LEU A 373 19.98 -9.63 -0.25
C LEU A 373 19.73 -11.00 -0.91
N VAL A 374 20.73 -11.87 -0.96
CA VAL A 374 20.57 -13.25 -1.46
C VAL A 374 19.59 -14.04 -0.58
N LEU A 375 19.70 -13.94 0.74
CA LEU A 375 18.75 -14.58 1.65
C LEU A 375 17.33 -14.11 1.41
N LEU A 376 17.11 -12.79 1.30
CA LEU A 376 15.81 -12.23 1.01
C LEU A 376 15.28 -12.65 -0.37
N ALA A 377 16.15 -12.75 -1.39
CA ALA A 377 15.78 -13.28 -2.70
C ALA A 377 15.24 -14.71 -2.61
N VAL A 378 16.01 -15.59 -1.95
CA VAL A 378 15.65 -17.00 -1.78
C VAL A 378 14.33 -17.15 -1.01
N LEU A 379 14.17 -16.40 0.09
CA LEU A 379 12.94 -16.46 0.88
C LEU A 379 11.74 -15.90 0.10
N CYS A 380 11.89 -14.71 -0.51
CA CYS A 380 10.80 -14.04 -1.20
C CYS A 380 10.34 -14.84 -2.43
N PHE A 381 11.28 -15.32 -3.24
CA PHE A 381 10.96 -16.13 -4.40
C PHE A 381 10.51 -17.54 -3.99
N GLY A 382 11.24 -18.23 -3.10
CA GLY A 382 10.99 -19.63 -2.76
C GLY A 382 9.64 -19.84 -2.02
N ILE A 383 9.22 -18.86 -1.21
CA ILE A 383 7.89 -18.90 -0.57
C ILE A 383 6.82 -18.38 -1.53
N GLY A 384 7.08 -17.25 -2.18
CA GLY A 384 6.12 -16.58 -3.05
C GLY A 384 5.72 -17.42 -4.28
N VAL A 385 6.63 -18.22 -4.84
CA VAL A 385 6.32 -19.07 -6.01
C VAL A 385 5.20 -20.07 -5.76
N ASN A 386 5.02 -20.50 -4.51
CA ASN A 386 3.95 -21.42 -4.12
C ASN A 386 2.60 -20.74 -3.92
N MET A 387 2.54 -19.40 -3.99
CA MET A 387 1.30 -18.62 -3.87
C MET A 387 1.02 -17.76 -5.11
N GLU A 388 1.54 -18.15 -6.29
CA GLU A 388 1.27 -17.44 -7.54
C GLU A 388 -0.18 -17.56 -7.98
N ALA A 389 -0.89 -18.64 -7.61
CA ALA A 389 -2.31 -18.75 -7.88
C ALA A 389 -3.10 -17.81 -6.95
N ILE A 390 -4.04 -17.06 -7.53
CA ILE A 390 -4.76 -15.95 -6.88
C ILE A 390 -5.52 -16.36 -5.62
N TYR A 391 -6.02 -17.60 -5.56
CA TYR A 391 -6.72 -18.11 -4.38
C TYR A 391 -5.76 -18.36 -3.20
N GLN A 392 -4.54 -18.85 -3.47
CA GLN A 392 -3.49 -19.01 -2.46
C GLN A 392 -2.96 -17.65 -2.02
N TRP A 393 -2.70 -16.76 -3.00
CA TRP A 393 -2.29 -15.39 -2.76
C TRP A 393 -3.31 -14.63 -1.92
N GLY A 394 -4.60 -14.71 -2.24
CA GLY A 394 -5.68 -14.06 -1.52
C GLY A 394 -5.72 -14.49 -0.05
N THR A 395 -5.74 -15.80 0.20
CA THR A 395 -5.72 -16.37 1.56
C THR A 395 -4.51 -15.90 2.36
N TRP A 396 -3.31 -15.89 1.74
CA TRP A 396 -2.10 -15.39 2.37
C TRP A 396 -2.19 -13.90 2.72
N MET A 397 -2.61 -13.08 1.75
CA MET A 397 -2.72 -11.64 1.94
C MET A 397 -3.78 -11.27 2.96
N ASP A 398 -4.89 -12.00 3.02
CA ASP A 398 -5.93 -11.82 4.04
C ASP A 398 -5.36 -12.07 5.44
N ILE A 399 -4.67 -13.20 5.65
CA ILE A 399 -4.05 -13.51 6.95
C ILE A 399 -3.06 -12.41 7.36
N VAL A 400 -2.21 -11.99 6.44
CA VAL A 400 -1.16 -10.98 6.74
C VAL A 400 -1.76 -9.60 6.98
N SER A 401 -2.68 -9.16 6.11
CA SER A 401 -3.23 -7.79 6.15
C SER A 401 -4.27 -7.60 7.24
N ILE A 402 -5.07 -8.64 7.55
CA ILE A 402 -6.15 -8.56 8.55
C ILE A 402 -5.62 -8.74 9.96
N TYR A 403 -4.64 -9.63 10.15
CA TYR A 403 -4.20 -10.02 11.48
C TYR A 403 -2.79 -9.53 11.81
N ILE A 404 -1.78 -9.88 11.00
CA ILE A 404 -0.38 -9.68 11.37
C ILE A 404 -0.01 -8.21 11.37
N ILE A 405 -0.35 -7.47 10.30
CA ILE A 405 0.01 -6.07 10.15
C ILE A 405 -0.69 -5.18 11.19
N PRO A 406 -2.01 -5.27 11.43
CA PRO A 406 -2.66 -4.46 12.46
C PRO A 406 -2.12 -4.73 13.86
N ILE A 407 -1.82 -5.98 14.21
CA ILE A 407 -1.17 -6.31 15.48
C ILE A 407 0.21 -5.63 15.58
N GLY A 408 0.99 -5.63 14.49
CA GLY A 408 2.27 -4.93 14.43
C GLY A 408 2.14 -3.43 14.70
N ALA A 409 1.15 -2.79 14.09
CA ALA A 409 0.85 -1.37 14.30
C ALA A 409 0.46 -1.05 15.76
N VAL A 410 -0.41 -1.89 16.35
CA VAL A 410 -0.80 -1.76 17.77
C VAL A 410 0.42 -1.90 18.69
N LEU A 411 1.26 -2.90 18.48
CA LEU A 411 2.46 -3.13 19.27
C LEU A 411 3.45 -1.97 19.14
N GLY A 412 3.57 -1.37 17.96
CA GLY A 412 4.34 -0.16 17.72
C GLY A 412 3.80 0.99 18.53
N GLY A 413 2.56 1.38 18.31
CA GLY A 413 1.90 2.47 19.03
C GLY A 413 1.96 2.29 20.56
N PHE A 414 1.68 1.08 21.05
CA PHE A 414 1.80 0.76 22.47
C PHE A 414 3.23 0.96 22.98
N SER A 415 4.23 0.49 22.22
CA SER A 415 5.64 0.63 22.61
C SER A 415 6.08 2.08 22.71
N TRP A 416 5.62 2.93 21.78
CA TRP A 416 6.02 4.35 21.73
C TRP A 416 5.30 5.22 22.77
N PHE A 417 3.99 5.03 22.96
CA PHE A 417 3.16 5.93 23.76
C PHE A 417 2.86 5.44 25.18
N TRP A 418 3.02 4.12 25.46
CA TRP A 418 2.75 3.56 26.78
C TRP A 418 4.00 3.04 27.49
N ILE A 419 4.95 2.49 26.76
CA ILE A 419 6.17 1.90 27.35
C ILE A 419 7.29 2.94 27.43
N MET A 420 7.61 3.62 26.31
CA MET A 420 8.64 4.66 26.31
C MET A 420 8.30 5.79 27.30
N LYS A 421 9.32 6.39 27.92
CA LYS A 421 9.11 7.58 28.73
C LYS A 421 8.64 8.72 27.83
N LYS A 422 7.66 9.51 28.33
CA LYS A 422 7.06 10.63 27.60
C LYS A 422 8.10 11.62 27.08
N ASP A 423 9.07 11.97 27.91
CA ASP A 423 10.08 12.96 27.53
C ASP A 423 11.03 12.38 26.47
N ASP A 424 11.31 11.09 26.50
CA ASP A 424 12.14 10.43 25.50
C ASP A 424 11.56 10.47 24.10
N ILE A 425 10.24 10.24 23.97
CA ILE A 425 9.58 10.30 22.66
C ILE A 425 9.34 11.74 22.22
N LEU A 426 9.00 12.65 23.15
CA LEU A 426 8.86 14.08 22.84
C LEU A 426 10.18 14.69 22.38
N ASN A 427 11.30 14.34 23.02
CA ASN A 427 12.62 14.77 22.57
C ASN A 427 12.97 14.19 21.19
N ALA A 428 12.62 12.94 20.93
CA ALA A 428 12.86 12.32 19.64
C ALA A 428 12.07 12.98 18.50
N VAL A 429 10.79 13.27 18.72
CA VAL A 429 9.94 13.91 17.69
C VAL A 429 10.32 15.37 17.46
N ASN A 430 10.78 16.05 18.49
CA ASN A 430 11.13 17.47 18.46
C ASN A 430 12.56 17.77 17.96
N LEU A 431 13.35 16.75 17.71
CA LEU A 431 14.67 16.94 17.15
C LEU A 431 14.54 17.45 15.70
N GLY A 432 15.25 18.53 15.34
CA GLY A 432 15.21 19.11 13.98
C GLY A 432 13.91 19.84 13.61
N THR A 433 12.95 20.00 14.53
CA THR A 433 11.68 20.68 14.23
C THR A 433 11.65 22.12 14.78
N ALA A 434 11.13 23.04 13.96
CA ALA A 434 10.88 24.42 14.37
C ALA A 434 9.63 24.54 15.27
N HIS A 435 8.61 23.72 15.03
CA HIS A 435 7.35 23.72 15.77
C HIS A 435 7.27 22.48 16.68
N LYS A 436 7.54 22.67 17.96
CA LYS A 436 7.62 21.56 18.91
C LYS A 436 6.27 20.90 19.18
N ALA A 437 6.22 19.60 19.03
CA ALA A 437 5.13 18.77 19.52
C ALA A 437 5.09 18.83 21.06
N GLY A 438 3.90 19.14 21.58
CA GLY A 438 3.71 19.29 23.02
C GLY A 438 2.99 18.10 23.66
N LYS A 439 2.46 18.34 24.87
CA LYS A 439 1.66 17.34 25.61
C LYS A 439 0.48 16.81 24.80
N LEU A 440 -0.17 17.65 23.98
CA LEU A 440 -1.31 17.26 23.16
C LEU A 440 -0.95 16.13 22.17
N TRP A 441 0.18 16.25 21.46
CA TRP A 441 0.64 15.21 20.52
C TRP A 441 0.79 13.86 21.22
N HIS A 442 1.43 13.82 22.39
CA HIS A 442 1.57 12.59 23.16
C HIS A 442 0.23 12.05 23.68
N THR A 443 -0.68 12.94 24.11
CA THR A 443 -2.02 12.55 24.59
C THR A 443 -2.86 11.96 23.46
N LEU A 444 -2.83 12.57 22.27
CA LEU A 444 -3.47 12.02 21.06
C LEU A 444 -2.88 10.65 20.70
N GLY A 445 -1.56 10.49 20.80
CA GLY A 445 -0.91 9.19 20.57
C GLY A 445 -1.39 8.12 21.53
N ARG A 446 -1.38 8.45 22.82
CA ARG A 446 -1.70 7.49 23.87
C ARG A 446 -3.18 7.12 23.94
N TRP A 447 -4.08 8.10 23.82
CA TRP A 447 -5.50 7.93 24.15
C TRP A 447 -6.42 7.94 22.93
N LEU A 448 -5.93 8.29 21.76
CA LEU A 448 -6.72 8.26 20.54
C LEU A 448 -6.11 7.30 19.50
N TYR A 449 -4.86 7.52 19.10
CA TYR A 449 -4.21 6.71 18.06
C TYR A 449 -4.09 5.23 18.45
N VAL A 450 -3.55 4.90 19.64
CA VAL A 450 -3.38 3.50 20.07
C VAL A 450 -4.71 2.78 20.25
N PRO A 451 -5.74 3.35 20.90
CA PRO A 451 -7.07 2.72 20.94
C PRO A 451 -7.71 2.51 19.56
N LEU A 452 -7.57 3.47 18.64
CA LEU A 452 -8.06 3.32 17.27
C LEU A 452 -7.32 2.20 16.52
N ALA A 453 -6.00 2.08 16.67
CA ALA A 453 -5.23 0.98 16.13
C ALA A 453 -5.70 -0.38 16.67
N ALA A 454 -5.96 -0.47 17.98
CA ALA A 454 -6.53 -1.66 18.61
C ALA A 454 -7.94 -1.97 18.08
N LEU A 455 -8.76 -0.93 17.90
CA LEU A 455 -10.11 -1.09 17.34
C LEU A 455 -10.08 -1.67 15.93
N ILE A 456 -9.19 -1.20 15.04
CA ILE A 456 -9.00 -1.78 13.69
C ILE A 456 -8.58 -3.24 13.79
N CYS A 457 -7.61 -3.54 14.64
CA CYS A 457 -7.16 -4.91 14.84
C CYS A 457 -8.32 -5.83 15.25
N ILE A 458 -9.18 -5.38 16.17
CA ILE A 458 -10.36 -6.13 16.59
C ILE A 458 -11.40 -6.19 15.46
N ALA A 459 -11.69 -5.08 14.79
CA ALA A 459 -12.68 -5.03 13.71
C ALA A 459 -12.32 -5.96 12.55
N GLY A 460 -11.03 -6.15 12.24
CA GLY A 460 -10.56 -7.08 11.22
C GLY A 460 -11.03 -8.52 11.44
N PHE A 461 -11.20 -8.95 12.69
CA PHE A 461 -11.74 -10.28 13.00
C PHE A 461 -13.23 -10.47 12.69
N PHE A 462 -14.00 -9.36 12.59
CA PHE A 462 -15.45 -9.40 12.39
C PHE A 462 -15.87 -8.95 10.98
N VAL A 463 -15.10 -8.08 10.34
CA VAL A 463 -15.47 -7.44 9.07
C VAL A 463 -14.81 -8.12 7.86
N GLY A 464 -13.76 -8.91 8.09
CA GLY A 464 -12.93 -9.45 7.01
C GLY A 464 -11.90 -8.44 6.49
N GLY A 465 -11.19 -8.77 5.40
CA GLY A 465 -10.03 -8.00 4.90
C GLY A 465 -10.29 -6.52 4.66
N PHE A 466 -9.31 -5.73 5.12
CA PHE A 466 -9.27 -4.28 4.90
C PHE A 466 -8.67 -3.92 3.55
#